data_df27a210747a07385426a1578cd79ba3
#
_entry.id   df27a210747a07385426a1578cd79ba3
#
_cell.length_a   1.000
_cell.length_b   1.000
_cell.length_c   1.000
_cell.angle_alpha   90.00
_cell.angle_beta   90.00
_cell.angle_gamma   90.00
#
_symmetry.space_group_name_H-M   'P 1'
#
loop_
_entity.id
_entity.type
_entity.pdbx_description
1 polymer ?
#
loop_
_entity_poly.entity_id
_entity_poly.type
_entity_poly.pdbx_seq_one_letter_code
_entity_poly.pdbx_strand_id
1 'polypeptide(L)'
;MKPLALNLLALALALVATASAAAGRGELTRFVNPFIGTDGTGHVTPAAMVPFGMVAPGPDNTDRGWSYSSGYQYRAPRILGFSNTHISGAGIPELGDVLLMPAAGTRWSAQSTDFSAAPDKKTESAKPGVYRVTLPGHGVRVELTATQRVAVHRYTFTQGGRVQVLVDLQHGLLFGDGPRVTQATSSVDEARG
;
A
#
# COMPACT_ATOMS: atom_id res chain seq x y z
N MET A 1 24.07 -5.98 -52.81
CA MET A 1 22.87 -6.48 -52.09
C MET A 1 23.16 -7.17 -50.77
N LYS A 2 24.39 -7.18 -50.23
CA LYS A 2 24.71 -7.87 -48.93
C LYS A 2 24.55 -7.05 -47.64
N PRO A 3 24.64 -5.69 -47.60
CA PRO A 3 24.57 -4.98 -46.30
C PRO A 3 23.17 -4.88 -45.71
N LEU A 4 22.11 -4.86 -46.51
CA LEU A 4 20.74 -4.72 -46.01
C LEU A 4 20.26 -5.96 -45.25
N ALA A 5 20.59 -7.15 -45.73
CA ALA A 5 20.22 -8.41 -45.08
C ALA A 5 20.93 -8.59 -43.73
N LEU A 6 22.20 -8.16 -43.63
CA LEU A 6 22.99 -8.23 -42.39
C LEU A 6 22.43 -7.27 -41.32
N ASN A 7 22.00 -6.06 -41.72
CA ASN A 7 21.41 -5.09 -40.82
C ASN A 7 20.03 -5.53 -40.31
N LEU A 8 19.23 -6.17 -41.15
CA LEU A 8 17.91 -6.72 -40.72
C LEU A 8 18.08 -7.90 -39.75
N LEU A 9 19.07 -8.73 -39.94
CA LEU A 9 19.37 -9.84 -39.03
C LEU A 9 19.87 -9.34 -37.68
N ALA A 10 20.74 -8.32 -37.66
CA ALA A 10 21.21 -7.70 -36.43
C ALA A 10 20.07 -7.02 -35.64
N LEU A 11 19.14 -6.33 -36.33
CA LEU A 11 17.97 -5.71 -35.72
C LEU A 11 17.00 -6.76 -35.13
N ALA A 12 16.79 -7.87 -35.84
CA ALA A 12 15.96 -8.98 -35.36
C ALA A 12 16.56 -9.64 -34.11
N LEU A 13 17.88 -9.87 -34.08
CA LEU A 13 18.58 -10.44 -32.91
C LEU A 13 18.50 -9.46 -31.72
N ALA A 14 18.63 -8.16 -31.91
CA ALA A 14 18.51 -7.17 -30.85
C ALA A 14 17.09 -7.12 -30.27
N LEU A 15 16.05 -7.22 -31.11
CA LEU A 15 14.66 -7.30 -30.64
C LEU A 15 14.35 -8.57 -29.82
N VAL A 16 14.88 -9.72 -30.25
CA VAL A 16 14.72 -10.99 -29.52
C VAL A 16 15.45 -10.94 -28.18
N ALA A 17 16.64 -10.36 -28.11
CA ALA A 17 17.39 -10.21 -26.87
C ALA A 17 16.68 -9.31 -25.85
N THR A 18 16.06 -8.22 -26.29
CA THR A 18 15.29 -7.33 -25.41
C THR A 18 13.99 -7.99 -24.91
N ALA A 19 13.30 -8.75 -25.73
CA ALA A 19 12.11 -9.49 -25.35
C ALA A 19 12.42 -10.59 -24.32
N SER A 20 13.52 -11.31 -24.47
CA SER A 20 13.96 -12.35 -23.51
C SER A 20 14.37 -11.75 -22.17
N ALA A 21 15.01 -10.57 -22.15
CA ALA A 21 15.38 -9.89 -20.91
C ALA A 21 14.15 -9.36 -20.12
N ALA A 22 13.08 -8.99 -20.82
CA ALA A 22 11.82 -8.57 -20.21
C ALA A 22 11.02 -9.74 -19.62
N ALA A 23 10.99 -10.88 -20.31
CA ALA A 23 10.30 -12.09 -19.85
C ALA A 23 10.95 -12.70 -18.59
N GLY A 24 12.29 -12.67 -18.46
CA GLY A 24 13.01 -13.19 -17.30
C GLY A 24 12.82 -12.36 -16.01
N ARG A 25 12.62 -11.04 -16.12
CA ARG A 25 12.43 -10.15 -14.95
C ARG A 25 11.08 -10.32 -14.24
N GLY A 26 10.01 -10.62 -14.98
CA GLY A 26 8.69 -10.88 -14.41
C GLY A 26 8.60 -12.19 -13.63
N GLU A 27 9.46 -13.15 -13.91
CA GLU A 27 9.42 -14.48 -13.31
C GLU A 27 10.05 -14.51 -11.90
N LEU A 28 11.04 -13.69 -11.62
CA LEU A 28 11.73 -13.67 -10.32
C LEU A 28 10.88 -13.11 -9.19
N THR A 29 9.98 -12.17 -9.47
CA THR A 29 9.08 -11.57 -8.47
C THR A 29 8.11 -12.57 -7.84
N ARG A 30 7.85 -13.72 -8.50
CA ARG A 30 7.00 -14.78 -7.94
C ARG A 30 7.60 -15.46 -6.71
N PHE A 31 8.92 -15.38 -6.53
CA PHE A 31 9.61 -15.94 -5.38
C PHE A 31 9.69 -14.98 -4.19
N VAL A 32 9.25 -13.73 -4.35
CA VAL A 32 9.26 -12.73 -3.30
C VAL A 32 7.97 -12.84 -2.49
N ASN A 33 8.09 -13.08 -1.19
CA ASN A 33 6.98 -13.01 -0.25
C ASN A 33 7.14 -11.78 0.65
N PRO A 34 6.41 -10.68 0.40
CA PRO A 34 6.50 -9.46 1.21
C PRO A 34 6.03 -9.61 2.67
N PHE A 35 5.40 -10.73 3.03
CA PHE A 35 5.01 -10.98 4.42
C PHE A 35 6.14 -11.53 5.30
N ILE A 36 7.27 -11.94 4.74
CA ILE A 36 8.42 -12.37 5.53
C ILE A 36 8.93 -11.20 6.36
N GLY A 37 9.00 -11.40 7.70
CA GLY A 37 9.42 -10.35 8.65
C GLY A 37 8.31 -9.38 9.06
N THR A 38 7.06 -9.60 8.66
CA THR A 38 5.94 -8.71 9.03
C THR A 38 5.31 -9.06 10.38
N ASP A 39 5.95 -9.87 11.20
CA ASP A 39 5.45 -10.26 12.52
C ASP A 39 6.57 -10.25 13.57
N GLY A 40 6.20 -10.19 14.84
CA GLY A 40 7.15 -10.11 15.95
C GLY A 40 8.02 -8.86 15.88
N THR A 41 9.33 -9.04 15.81
CA THR A 41 10.33 -7.96 15.76
C THR A 41 11.00 -7.81 14.38
N GLY A 42 10.35 -8.27 13.32
CA GLY A 42 10.91 -8.18 11.97
C GLY A 42 10.83 -6.78 11.37
N HIS A 43 9.87 -5.96 11.82
CA HIS A 43 9.68 -4.55 11.39
C HIS A 43 9.56 -4.36 9.88
N VAL A 44 9.00 -5.34 9.17
CA VAL A 44 8.77 -5.30 7.72
C VAL A 44 7.31 -4.98 7.45
N THR A 45 7.03 -4.16 6.43
CA THR A 45 5.69 -3.90 5.93
C THR A 45 5.44 -4.61 4.60
N PRO A 46 4.21 -5.12 4.34
CA PRO A 46 3.84 -5.65 3.04
C PRO A 46 3.41 -4.56 2.04
N ALA A 47 3.71 -3.30 2.32
CA ALA A 47 3.31 -2.15 1.52
C ALA A 47 3.72 -2.28 0.04
N ALA A 48 2.88 -1.77 -0.83
CA ALA A 48 3.15 -1.74 -2.26
C ALA A 48 4.17 -0.63 -2.56
N MET A 49 5.37 -1.01 -2.98
CA MET A 49 6.43 -0.05 -3.30
C MET A 49 7.17 -0.45 -4.58
N VAL A 50 7.76 0.53 -5.24
CA VAL A 50 8.72 0.32 -6.31
C VAL A 50 10.14 0.60 -5.78
N PRO A 51 11.18 0.03 -6.38
CA PRO A 51 12.56 0.28 -5.95
C PRO A 51 12.85 1.79 -5.91
N PHE A 52 13.36 2.26 -4.74
CA PHE A 52 13.71 3.66 -4.50
C PHE A 52 12.53 4.65 -4.65
N GLY A 53 11.29 4.18 -4.47
CA GLY A 53 10.10 5.04 -4.45
C GLY A 53 10.02 5.88 -3.18
N MET A 54 9.39 7.05 -3.29
CA MET A 54 9.11 7.93 -2.14
C MET A 54 7.85 7.52 -1.40
N VAL A 55 6.94 6.77 -2.04
CA VAL A 55 5.68 6.32 -1.48
C VAL A 55 5.66 4.79 -1.36
N ALA A 56 5.01 4.31 -0.33
CA ALA A 56 4.84 2.90 -0.02
C ALA A 56 3.45 2.70 0.62
N PRO A 57 2.34 2.75 -0.17
CA PRO A 57 1.02 2.56 0.38
C PRO A 57 0.86 1.15 0.95
N GLY A 58 0.37 1.07 2.17
CA GLY A 58 0.24 -0.18 2.89
C GLY A 58 -0.73 -0.12 4.06
N PRO A 59 -1.03 -1.26 4.70
CA PRO A 59 -1.89 -1.34 5.86
C PRO A 59 -1.16 -0.92 7.14
N ASP A 60 -1.87 -0.20 8.01
CA ASP A 60 -1.49 0.09 9.38
C ASP A 60 -2.41 -0.64 10.38
N ASN A 61 -1.83 -1.30 11.37
CA ASN A 61 -2.58 -1.94 12.46
C ASN A 61 -2.65 -1.09 13.72
N THR A 62 -1.62 -0.27 13.95
CA THR A 62 -1.53 0.70 15.03
C THR A 62 -0.54 1.79 14.65
N ASP A 63 -0.63 2.91 15.34
CA ASP A 63 0.28 4.05 15.22
C ASP A 63 1.41 4.03 16.26
N ARG A 64 1.40 3.06 17.21
CA ARG A 64 2.25 3.09 18.39
C ARG A 64 2.99 1.79 18.66
N GLY A 65 4.19 1.96 19.25
CA GLY A 65 4.98 0.89 19.81
C GLY A 65 6.05 0.34 18.88
N TRP A 66 7.14 -0.08 19.48
CA TRP A 66 8.32 -0.54 18.76
C TRP A 66 8.05 -1.74 17.83
N SER A 67 7.28 -2.71 18.27
CA SER A 67 6.94 -3.89 17.45
C SER A 67 6.16 -3.54 16.18
N TYR A 68 5.53 -2.36 16.14
CA TYR A 68 4.74 -1.86 15.00
C TYR A 68 5.45 -0.72 14.26
N SER A 69 6.75 -0.61 14.39
CA SER A 69 7.51 0.49 13.78
C SER A 69 7.38 0.59 12.25
N SER A 70 6.98 -0.50 11.58
CA SER A 70 6.63 -0.51 10.16
C SER A 70 5.14 -0.27 9.87
N GLY A 71 4.31 0.00 10.89
CA GLY A 71 2.86 0.15 10.80
C GLY A 71 2.08 -1.16 10.82
N TYR A 72 2.69 -2.29 10.47
CA TYR A 72 2.00 -3.54 10.24
C TYR A 72 2.57 -4.72 11.03
N GLN A 73 1.65 -5.57 11.53
CA GLN A 73 1.93 -6.90 12.07
C GLN A 73 0.94 -7.91 11.49
N TYR A 74 1.43 -9.01 10.94
CA TYR A 74 0.59 -10.01 10.26
C TYR A 74 -0.52 -10.58 11.15
N ARG A 75 -0.25 -10.83 12.43
CA ARG A 75 -1.21 -11.38 13.39
C ARG A 75 -2.16 -10.36 14.00
N ALA A 76 -1.97 -9.08 13.73
CA ALA A 76 -2.86 -8.07 14.27
C ALA A 76 -4.30 -8.29 13.77
N PRO A 77 -5.30 -8.20 14.67
CA PRO A 77 -6.68 -8.55 14.34
C PRO A 77 -7.39 -7.49 13.50
N ARG A 78 -6.85 -6.28 13.43
CA ARG A 78 -7.51 -5.13 12.80
C ARG A 78 -6.53 -4.31 11.98
N ILE A 79 -7.05 -3.63 10.97
CA ILE A 79 -6.39 -2.60 10.18
C ILE A 79 -7.03 -1.27 10.54
N LEU A 80 -6.22 -0.26 10.91
CA LEU A 80 -6.67 1.10 11.16
C LEU A 80 -7.01 1.83 9.86
N GLY A 81 -6.25 1.55 8.82
CA GLY A 81 -6.36 2.13 7.50
C GLY A 81 -5.15 1.81 6.65
N PHE A 82 -5.00 2.58 5.59
CA PHE A 82 -3.93 2.41 4.61
C PHE A 82 -3.21 3.75 4.42
N SER A 83 -2.04 3.89 5.04
CA SER A 83 -1.22 5.09 4.86
C SER A 83 -0.35 5.02 3.60
N ASN A 84 0.17 6.17 3.18
CA ASN A 84 0.86 6.29 1.89
C ASN A 84 2.39 6.15 2.00
N THR A 85 2.93 6.15 3.21
CA THR A 85 4.37 6.13 3.44
C THR A 85 4.75 5.16 4.56
N HIS A 86 5.75 4.31 4.32
CA HIS A 86 6.26 3.35 5.29
C HIS A 86 7.77 3.20 5.17
N ILE A 87 8.43 2.91 6.29
CA ILE A 87 9.80 2.39 6.33
C ILE A 87 9.76 0.91 6.67
N SER A 88 10.43 0.09 5.88
CA SER A 88 10.51 -1.35 6.09
C SER A 88 11.87 -1.75 6.65
N GLY A 89 11.88 -2.53 7.74
CA GLY A 89 13.10 -3.11 8.33
C GLY A 89 13.92 -2.17 9.20
N ALA A 90 13.47 -0.95 9.47
CA ALA A 90 14.27 0.03 10.23
C ALA A 90 14.19 -0.14 11.76
N GLY A 91 13.11 -0.71 12.29
CA GLY A 91 12.90 -0.83 13.74
C GLY A 91 12.67 0.52 14.46
N ILE A 92 12.39 1.57 13.72
CA ILE A 92 12.06 2.91 14.21
C ILE A 92 10.73 3.31 13.60
N PRO A 93 9.70 3.67 14.39
CA PRO A 93 8.43 4.13 13.88
C PRO A 93 8.59 5.53 13.30
N GLU A 94 8.38 5.62 12.02
CA GLU A 94 8.46 6.84 11.22
C GLU A 94 7.49 6.74 10.05
N LEU A 95 7.05 7.89 9.53
CA LEU A 95 6.11 7.97 8.42
C LEU A 95 4.68 7.52 8.82
N GLY A 96 3.95 6.81 7.97
CA GLY A 96 2.53 6.50 8.15
C GLY A 96 1.63 7.67 7.75
N ASP A 97 2.10 8.55 6.87
CA ASP A 97 1.42 9.80 6.54
C ASP A 97 0.20 9.56 5.66
N VAL A 98 -0.85 10.35 5.94
CA VAL A 98 -2.13 10.38 5.22
C VAL A 98 -2.78 8.99 5.14
N LEU A 99 -3.41 8.61 6.24
CA LEU A 99 -4.12 7.34 6.33
C LEU A 99 -5.51 7.46 5.71
N LEU A 100 -5.86 6.45 4.91
CA LEU A 100 -7.17 6.34 4.27
C LEU A 100 -7.89 5.09 4.76
N MET A 101 -9.18 5.20 5.11
CA MET A 101 -10.02 4.05 5.43
C MET A 101 -11.33 4.12 4.66
N PRO A 102 -11.57 3.21 3.70
CA PRO A 102 -12.82 3.14 2.95
C PRO A 102 -13.88 2.29 3.66
N ALA A 103 -15.16 2.66 3.51
CA ALA A 103 -16.29 1.82 3.92
C ALA A 103 -17.53 2.03 3.06
N ALA A 104 -18.32 0.99 2.86
CA ALA A 104 -19.65 1.06 2.28
C ALA A 104 -20.67 1.54 3.33
N GLY A 105 -21.67 2.28 2.89
CA GLY A 105 -22.74 2.83 3.73
C GLY A 105 -22.33 4.11 4.46
N THR A 106 -23.20 4.60 5.34
CA THR A 106 -22.92 5.70 6.28
C THR A 106 -22.56 5.08 7.61
N ARG A 107 -21.27 4.83 7.81
CA ARG A 107 -20.76 4.14 9.00
C ARG A 107 -20.31 5.06 10.09
N TRP A 108 -19.71 6.18 9.69
CA TRP A 108 -19.04 7.10 10.61
C TRP A 108 -19.73 8.44 10.63
N SER A 109 -19.71 9.06 11.81
CA SER A 109 -20.11 10.44 12.07
C SER A 109 -18.91 11.21 12.62
N ALA A 110 -19.10 12.50 12.87
CA ALA A 110 -18.08 13.32 13.52
C ALA A 110 -17.71 12.86 14.94
N GLN A 111 -18.54 12.02 15.56
CA GLN A 111 -18.31 11.46 16.91
C GLN A 111 -17.69 10.07 16.89
N SER A 112 -17.47 9.49 15.73
CA SER A 112 -16.86 8.18 15.62
C SER A 112 -15.40 8.22 16.04
N THR A 113 -14.98 7.26 16.87
CA THR A 113 -13.60 7.14 17.39
C THR A 113 -12.89 5.88 16.92
N ASP A 114 -13.60 4.88 16.40
CA ASP A 114 -13.04 3.66 15.83
C ASP A 114 -13.44 3.52 14.35
N PHE A 115 -12.46 3.61 13.48
CA PHE A 115 -12.59 3.47 12.04
C PHE A 115 -12.00 2.16 11.53
N SER A 116 -11.37 1.37 12.40
CA SER A 116 -10.64 0.16 12.05
C SER A 116 -11.55 -0.99 11.60
N ALA A 117 -11.00 -1.92 10.85
CA ALA A 117 -11.70 -3.11 10.37
C ALA A 117 -10.87 -4.39 10.53
N ALA A 118 -11.56 -5.52 10.76
CA ALA A 118 -10.92 -6.83 10.68
C ALA A 118 -10.69 -7.22 9.21
N PRO A 119 -9.45 -7.56 8.81
CA PRO A 119 -9.17 -8.05 7.48
C PRO A 119 -9.62 -9.52 7.32
N ASP A 120 -10.05 -9.89 6.12
CA ASP A 120 -10.14 -11.29 5.75
C ASP A 120 -8.75 -11.79 5.29
N LYS A 121 -8.05 -12.43 6.21
CA LYS A 121 -6.70 -12.96 5.99
C LYS A 121 -6.60 -13.96 4.84
N LYS A 122 -7.70 -14.59 4.41
CA LYS A 122 -7.72 -15.48 3.25
C LYS A 122 -7.62 -14.73 1.92
N THR A 123 -8.02 -13.47 1.91
CA THR A 123 -7.94 -12.59 0.74
C THR A 123 -6.73 -11.67 0.77
N GLU A 124 -6.03 -11.60 1.92
CA GLU A 124 -4.86 -10.76 2.06
C GLU A 124 -3.69 -11.31 1.24
N SER A 125 -3.13 -10.49 0.40
CA SER A 125 -2.01 -10.87 -0.47
C SER A 125 -1.11 -9.68 -0.76
N ALA A 126 0.19 -9.96 -0.86
CA ALA A 126 1.19 -9.00 -1.27
C ALA A 126 2.15 -9.61 -2.30
N LYS A 127 2.56 -8.77 -3.24
CA LYS A 127 3.63 -9.03 -4.22
C LYS A 127 4.44 -7.74 -4.38
N PRO A 128 5.66 -7.78 -4.91
CA PRO A 128 6.39 -6.56 -5.23
C PRO A 128 5.52 -5.56 -5.98
N GLY A 129 5.32 -4.37 -5.40
CA GLY A 129 4.51 -3.29 -5.96
C GLY A 129 2.99 -3.42 -5.84
N VAL A 130 2.46 -4.45 -5.17
CA VAL A 130 1.01 -4.64 -5.03
C VAL A 130 0.66 -5.23 -3.66
N TYR A 131 -0.33 -4.63 -3.00
CA TYR A 131 -0.99 -5.18 -1.81
C TYR A 131 -2.50 -5.27 -2.03
N ARG A 132 -3.14 -6.29 -1.47
CA ARG A 132 -4.60 -6.51 -1.55
C ARG A 132 -5.15 -7.10 -0.27
N VAL A 133 -6.37 -6.67 0.10
CA VAL A 133 -7.13 -7.25 1.21
C VAL A 133 -8.63 -6.95 1.06
N THR A 134 -9.48 -7.83 1.57
CA THR A 134 -10.90 -7.54 1.75
C THR A 134 -11.16 -7.18 3.22
N LEU A 135 -11.97 -6.15 3.45
CA LEU A 135 -12.50 -5.75 4.75
C LEU A 135 -14.02 -6.05 4.77
N PRO A 136 -14.44 -7.28 5.14
CA PRO A 136 -15.85 -7.68 5.04
C PRO A 136 -16.77 -6.79 5.86
N GLY A 137 -16.34 -6.42 7.07
CA GLY A 137 -17.07 -5.50 7.93
C GLY A 137 -17.29 -4.12 7.31
N HIS A 138 -16.43 -3.65 6.44
CA HIS A 138 -16.54 -2.38 5.71
C HIS A 138 -17.09 -2.54 4.29
N GLY A 139 -17.38 -3.77 3.84
CA GLY A 139 -17.95 -4.06 2.54
C GLY A 139 -17.06 -3.60 1.38
N VAL A 140 -15.73 -3.71 1.51
CA VAL A 140 -14.80 -3.20 0.51
C VAL A 140 -13.61 -4.14 0.30
N ARG A 141 -13.19 -4.27 -0.95
CA ARG A 141 -11.89 -4.82 -1.35
C ARG A 141 -10.96 -3.67 -1.66
N VAL A 142 -9.79 -3.71 -1.06
CA VAL A 142 -8.72 -2.73 -1.20
C VAL A 142 -7.60 -3.31 -2.03
N GLU A 143 -7.10 -2.54 -3.00
CA GLU A 143 -5.93 -2.86 -3.80
C GLU A 143 -5.03 -1.62 -3.86
N LEU A 144 -3.77 -1.80 -3.52
CA LEU A 144 -2.78 -0.73 -3.47
C LEU A 144 -1.64 -1.01 -4.45
N THR A 145 -1.17 0.03 -5.11
CA THR A 145 0.05 0.02 -5.91
C THR A 145 0.71 1.40 -5.88
N ALA A 146 1.93 1.48 -6.38
CA ALA A 146 2.67 2.73 -6.37
C ALA A 146 3.49 2.93 -7.65
N THR A 147 3.72 4.17 -8.00
CA THR A 147 4.86 4.62 -8.80
C THR A 147 5.95 5.15 -7.86
N GLN A 148 6.99 5.78 -8.39
CA GLN A 148 8.02 6.39 -7.54
C GLN A 148 7.49 7.48 -6.60
N ARG A 149 6.41 8.19 -6.99
CA ARG A 149 5.92 9.38 -6.28
C ARG A 149 4.42 9.41 -6.08
N VAL A 150 3.67 8.43 -6.60
CA VAL A 150 2.22 8.41 -6.52
C VAL A 150 1.77 7.09 -5.93
N ALA A 151 1.07 7.16 -4.82
CA ALA A 151 0.31 6.03 -4.26
C ALA A 151 -1.04 5.94 -4.96
N VAL A 152 -1.42 4.74 -5.36
CA VAL A 152 -2.70 4.48 -6.02
C VAL A 152 -3.50 3.49 -5.18
N HIS A 153 -4.68 3.92 -4.75
CA HIS A 153 -5.64 3.12 -4.01
C HIS A 153 -6.85 2.83 -4.90
N ARG A 154 -7.21 1.55 -5.02
CA ARG A 154 -8.45 1.12 -5.66
C ARG A 154 -9.35 0.46 -4.63
N TYR A 155 -10.55 1.00 -4.46
CA TYR A 155 -11.57 0.50 -3.57
C TYR A 155 -12.73 -0.07 -4.39
N THR A 156 -13.01 -1.36 -4.23
CA THR A 156 -14.15 -2.03 -4.86
C THR A 156 -15.16 -2.36 -3.78
N PHE A 157 -16.28 -1.63 -3.77
CA PHE A 157 -17.33 -1.84 -2.78
C PHE A 157 -18.23 -3.01 -3.22
N THR A 158 -18.56 -3.87 -2.25
CA THR A 158 -19.37 -5.08 -2.49
C THR A 158 -20.87 -4.80 -2.53
N GLN A 159 -21.28 -3.61 -2.10
CA GLN A 159 -22.67 -3.14 -2.09
C GLN A 159 -22.74 -1.79 -2.77
N GLY A 160 -23.80 -1.58 -3.54
CA GLY A 160 -24.11 -0.29 -4.13
C GLY A 160 -24.57 0.72 -3.06
N GLY A 161 -24.62 2.00 -3.43
CA GLY A 161 -25.13 3.08 -2.58
C GLY A 161 -24.02 4.02 -2.10
N ARG A 162 -24.25 4.65 -0.95
CA ARG A 162 -23.32 5.61 -0.37
C ARG A 162 -22.04 4.92 0.08
N VAL A 163 -20.90 5.55 -0.12
CA VAL A 163 -19.59 5.14 0.37
C VAL A 163 -18.95 6.29 1.15
N GLN A 164 -18.06 5.94 2.07
CA GLN A 164 -17.25 6.91 2.82
C GLN A 164 -15.79 6.54 2.68
N VAL A 165 -14.92 7.54 2.59
CA VAL A 165 -13.48 7.40 2.75
C VAL A 165 -13.06 8.37 3.83
N LEU A 166 -12.60 7.84 4.97
CA LEU A 166 -11.93 8.63 5.98
C LEU A 166 -10.56 9.04 5.45
N VAL A 167 -10.18 10.28 5.63
CA VAL A 167 -8.83 10.79 5.42
C VAL A 167 -8.33 11.31 6.76
N ASP A 168 -7.39 10.58 7.36
CA ASP A 168 -6.76 10.98 8.62
C ASP A 168 -5.41 11.64 8.31
N LEU A 169 -5.36 12.95 8.51
CA LEU A 169 -4.18 13.77 8.31
C LEU A 169 -3.30 13.87 9.57
N GLN A 170 -3.76 13.33 10.71
CA GLN A 170 -3.01 13.32 11.95
C GLN A 170 -2.30 11.98 12.21
N HIS A 171 -2.67 10.94 11.45
CA HIS A 171 -2.03 9.64 11.56
C HIS A 171 -0.53 9.74 11.26
N GLY A 172 0.24 8.96 11.97
CA GLY A 172 1.67 8.79 11.77
C GLY A 172 2.23 7.78 12.77
N LEU A 173 3.25 7.05 12.39
CA LEU A 173 3.87 6.04 13.25
C LEU A 173 4.75 6.73 14.28
N LEU A 174 4.61 6.36 15.56
CA LEU A 174 5.16 7.11 16.69
C LEU A 174 6.02 6.25 17.62
N PHE A 175 7.05 6.88 18.14
CA PHE A 175 7.80 6.43 19.31
C PHE A 175 7.46 7.34 20.51
N GLY A 176 6.68 6.81 21.48
CA GLY A 176 6.31 7.56 22.68
C GLY A 176 4.95 8.26 22.59
N ASP A 177 4.74 9.23 23.45
CA ASP A 177 3.48 9.95 23.61
C ASP A 177 3.48 11.26 22.81
N GLY A 178 2.37 11.57 22.21
CA GLY A 178 2.15 12.81 21.47
C GLY A 178 1.89 12.59 19.99
N PRO A 179 1.32 13.55 19.28
CA PRO A 179 1.05 13.46 17.86
C PRO A 179 2.33 13.71 17.06
N ARG A 180 2.54 12.91 16.00
CA ARG A 180 3.58 13.19 15.02
C ARG A 180 3.24 14.43 14.18
N VAL A 181 1.97 14.55 13.79
CA VAL A 181 1.46 15.69 13.05
C VAL A 181 0.88 16.70 14.03
N THR A 182 1.51 17.85 14.15
CA THR A 182 1.10 18.93 15.06
C THR A 182 0.10 19.90 14.44
N GLN A 183 0.06 19.96 13.11
CA GLN A 183 -0.89 20.80 12.39
C GLN A 183 -1.20 20.18 11.02
N ALA A 184 -2.48 20.13 10.68
CA ALA A 184 -2.95 19.74 9.35
C ALA A 184 -4.10 20.66 8.94
N THR A 185 -4.16 20.98 7.66
CA THR A 185 -5.27 21.73 7.05
C THR A 185 -5.74 21.01 5.79
N SER A 186 -7.04 21.06 5.53
CA SER A 186 -7.63 20.50 4.32
C SER A 186 -8.60 21.49 3.70
N SER A 187 -8.75 21.43 2.39
CA SER A 187 -9.79 22.14 1.66
C SER A 187 -10.36 21.21 0.59
N VAL A 188 -11.67 21.35 0.34
CA VAL A 188 -12.39 20.60 -0.70
C VAL A 188 -12.85 21.60 -1.75
N ASP A 189 -12.48 21.35 -3.00
CA ASP A 189 -12.98 22.12 -4.15
C ASP A 189 -14.06 21.29 -4.86
N GLU A 190 -15.32 21.51 -4.48
CA GLU A 190 -16.47 20.79 -5.06
C GLU A 190 -16.69 21.08 -6.54
N ALA A 191 -16.14 22.20 -7.07
CA ALA A 191 -16.29 22.55 -8.48
C ALA A 191 -15.38 21.72 -9.41
N ARG A 192 -14.36 21.09 -8.86
CA ARG A 192 -13.41 20.27 -9.64
C ARG A 192 -13.59 18.77 -9.48
N GLY A 193 -14.51 18.32 -8.61
CA GLY A 193 -14.86 16.92 -8.37
C GLY A 193 -13.86 16.19 -7.50
#